data_3c7efa0b16eac9134c01b4685e411267
#
_entry.id   3c7efa0b16eac9134c01b4685e411267
#
_cell.length_a   1.000
_cell.length_b   1.000
_cell.length_c   1.000
_cell.angle_alpha   90.00
_cell.angle_beta   90.00
_cell.angle_gamma   90.00
#
_symmetry.space_group_name_H-M   'P 1'
#
loop_
_entity.id
_entity.type
_entity.pdbx_description
1 polymer ?
#
loop_
_entity_poly.entity_id
_entity_poly.type
_entity_poly.pdbx_seq_one_letter_code
_entity_poly.pdbx_strand_id
1 'polypeptide(L)'
;MASPVTSTGSAPKRRRAEWRAFIAAVCCAAAVSAVGADPKLLPPEQAFRFSARLLDDRTVEARFAVEDGYYLYRDKLKFAVEPTPVAVTVPDLPAGKVKDDPFFGRVETYRGEVVVKLPLAHAAPGQSIVLAADSQGCADQGVCYPVNRQQVTLVVPVAGKGPGPVVEAHPRKKSWFN
;
A
#
# COMPACT_ATOMS: atom_id res chain seq x y z
N MET A 1 -35.59 93.76 22.51
CA MET A 1 -34.66 93.16 23.48
C MET A 1 -35.00 91.70 23.60
N ALA A 2 -34.38 90.83 22.83
CA ALA A 2 -34.62 89.41 22.85
C ALA A 2 -33.31 88.69 22.58
N SER A 3 -32.85 87.91 23.54
CA SER A 3 -31.66 87.09 23.43
C SER A 3 -31.95 85.79 22.72
N PRO A 4 -31.06 85.27 21.91
CA PRO A 4 -31.25 83.96 21.25
C PRO A 4 -30.74 82.84 22.11
N VAL A 5 -31.48 81.73 22.09
CA VAL A 5 -31.16 80.42 22.71
C VAL A 5 -30.40 79.57 21.70
N THR A 6 -29.17 79.24 22.01
CA THR A 6 -28.33 78.36 21.24
C THR A 6 -28.55 76.85 21.75
N SER A 7 -29.10 76.01 20.90
CA SER A 7 -29.22 74.59 21.14
C SER A 7 -28.08 73.80 20.47
N THR A 8 -27.18 73.25 21.29
CA THR A 8 -26.06 72.35 20.82
C THR A 8 -26.50 70.93 20.90
N GLY A 9 -26.80 70.34 19.74
CA GLY A 9 -27.12 68.95 19.64
C GLY A 9 -25.84 68.06 19.53
N SER A 10 -25.52 67.37 20.57
CA SER A 10 -24.42 66.36 20.54
C SER A 10 -24.92 65.03 20.00
N ALA A 11 -24.42 64.66 18.86
CA ALA A 11 -24.67 63.34 18.27
C ALA A 11 -23.88 62.22 19.00
N PRO A 12 -24.44 61.05 19.21
CA PRO A 12 -23.78 59.96 19.92
C PRO A 12 -22.79 59.22 18.99
N LYS A 13 -21.51 59.38 19.23
CA LYS A 13 -20.40 58.65 18.55
C LYS A 13 -20.15 57.21 19.05
N ARG A 14 -21.09 56.62 19.81
CA ARG A 14 -20.85 55.33 20.51
C ARG A 14 -21.15 54.05 19.75
N ARG A 15 -21.80 54.09 18.60
CA ARG A 15 -22.24 52.85 17.91
C ARG A 15 -21.23 52.25 16.94
N ARG A 16 -20.13 52.92 16.56
CA ARG A 16 -19.16 52.39 15.58
C ARG A 16 -17.99 51.61 16.22
N ALA A 17 -17.77 51.74 17.52
CA ALA A 17 -16.67 51.02 18.20
C ALA A 17 -17.06 49.60 18.61
N GLU A 18 -18.31 49.33 18.89
CA GLU A 18 -18.74 48.01 19.32
C GLU A 18 -18.86 46.98 18.20
N TRP A 19 -19.14 47.40 16.97
CA TRP A 19 -19.19 46.52 15.80
C TRP A 19 -17.81 46.06 15.34
N ARG A 20 -16.75 46.81 15.64
CA ARG A 20 -15.39 46.43 15.32
C ARG A 20 -14.84 45.37 16.27
N ALA A 21 -15.28 45.37 17.50
CA ALA A 21 -14.90 44.35 18.49
C ALA A 21 -15.59 43.01 18.24
N PHE A 22 -16.84 43.01 17.72
CA PHE A 22 -17.55 41.78 17.39
C PHE A 22 -16.99 41.06 16.16
N ILE A 23 -16.49 41.77 15.14
CA ILE A 23 -15.91 41.19 13.94
C ILE A 23 -14.52 40.58 14.22
N ALA A 24 -13.75 41.14 15.16
CA ALA A 24 -12.45 40.60 15.54
C ALA A 24 -12.55 39.30 16.37
N ALA A 25 -13.64 39.11 17.15
CA ALA A 25 -13.85 37.90 17.97
C ALA A 25 -14.33 36.71 17.15
N VAL A 26 -15.00 36.91 16.02
CA VAL A 26 -15.52 35.81 15.17
C VAL A 26 -14.43 35.23 14.25
N CYS A 27 -13.38 35.99 13.90
CA CYS A 27 -12.29 35.45 13.05
C CYS A 27 -11.28 34.56 13.79
N CYS A 28 -11.23 34.53 15.13
CA CYS A 28 -10.32 33.67 15.88
C CYS A 28 -10.85 32.25 16.18
N ALA A 29 -12.13 31.96 15.90
CA ALA A 29 -12.73 30.67 16.21
C ALA A 29 -12.67 29.63 15.07
N ALA A 30 -12.08 29.95 13.91
CA ALA A 30 -12.04 29.09 12.75
C ALA A 30 -10.67 28.43 12.49
N ALA A 31 -9.75 28.45 13.46
CA ALA A 31 -8.58 27.57 13.45
C ALA A 31 -9.01 26.17 13.93
N VAL A 32 -9.86 25.49 13.15
CA VAL A 32 -10.07 24.06 13.28
C VAL A 32 -8.75 23.41 12.88
N SER A 33 -7.96 23.03 13.88
CA SER A 33 -6.82 22.13 13.69
C SER A 33 -7.35 20.89 12.98
N ALA A 34 -7.01 20.74 11.69
CA ALA A 34 -7.13 19.47 11.01
C ALA A 34 -6.22 18.51 11.80
N VAL A 35 -6.79 17.78 12.73
CA VAL A 35 -6.17 16.60 13.32
C VAL A 35 -5.97 15.66 12.14
N GLY A 36 -4.77 15.67 11.55
CA GLY A 36 -4.36 14.68 10.58
C GLY A 36 -4.52 13.33 11.28
N ALA A 37 -5.53 12.55 10.88
CA ALA A 37 -5.60 11.16 11.30
C ALA A 37 -4.29 10.52 10.83
N ASP A 38 -3.53 9.93 11.75
CA ASP A 38 -2.35 9.14 11.39
C ASP A 38 -2.79 8.15 10.32
N PRO A 39 -2.12 8.10 9.16
CA PRO A 39 -2.52 7.21 8.10
C PRO A 39 -2.47 5.78 8.64
N LYS A 40 -3.65 5.16 8.71
CA LYS A 40 -3.79 3.78 9.20
C LYS A 40 -2.99 2.86 8.30
N LEU A 41 -1.99 2.17 8.89
CA LEU A 41 -1.20 1.17 8.18
C LEU A 41 -2.09 0.09 7.60
N LEU A 42 -1.86 -0.26 6.34
CA LEU A 42 -2.55 -1.37 5.68
C LEU A 42 -2.06 -2.71 6.24
N PRO A 43 -2.91 -3.73 6.33
CA PRO A 43 -2.45 -5.10 6.54
C PRO A 43 -1.44 -5.51 5.44
N PRO A 44 -0.47 -6.40 5.74
CA PRO A 44 0.60 -6.74 4.79
C PRO A 44 0.09 -7.32 3.47
N GLU A 45 -1.00 -8.08 3.49
CA GLU A 45 -1.64 -8.63 2.29
C GLU A 45 -2.34 -7.57 1.42
N GLN A 46 -2.62 -6.40 1.95
CA GLN A 46 -3.14 -5.25 1.21
C GLN A 46 -2.03 -4.33 0.75
N ALA A 47 -1.00 -4.13 1.60
CA ALA A 47 0.18 -3.33 1.26
C ALA A 47 1.02 -3.98 0.15
N PHE A 48 1.04 -5.33 0.10
CA PHE A 48 1.84 -6.14 -0.83
C PHE A 48 0.96 -7.22 -1.46
N ARG A 49 0.02 -6.84 -2.34
CA ARG A 49 -0.88 -7.80 -2.98
C ARG A 49 -0.10 -8.72 -3.92
N PHE A 50 -0.31 -10.01 -3.75
CA PHE A 50 0.30 -11.06 -4.56
C PHE A 50 -0.72 -11.70 -5.48
N SER A 51 -0.33 -11.90 -6.73
CA SER A 51 -1.07 -12.67 -7.72
C SER A 51 -0.12 -13.45 -8.63
N ALA A 52 -0.63 -14.49 -9.26
CA ALA A 52 0.15 -15.20 -10.27
C ALA A 52 -0.74 -15.82 -11.35
N ARG A 53 -0.13 -16.13 -12.49
CA ARG A 53 -0.71 -16.92 -13.57
C ARG A 53 0.34 -17.78 -14.23
N LEU A 54 -0.07 -18.83 -14.89
CA LEU A 54 0.79 -19.57 -15.79
C LEU A 54 0.80 -18.89 -17.16
N LEU A 55 1.96 -18.55 -17.67
CA LEU A 55 2.13 -18.05 -19.05
C LEU A 55 2.04 -19.20 -20.04
N ASP A 56 2.57 -20.34 -19.66
CA ASP A 56 2.61 -21.60 -20.40
C ASP A 56 2.75 -22.79 -19.41
N ASP A 57 3.01 -23.98 -19.91
CA ASP A 57 3.19 -25.21 -19.07
C ASP A 57 4.48 -25.22 -18.25
N ARG A 58 5.38 -24.24 -18.44
CA ARG A 58 6.70 -24.19 -17.80
C ARG A 58 7.04 -22.87 -17.12
N THR A 59 6.17 -21.88 -17.23
CA THR A 59 6.50 -20.53 -16.74
C THR A 59 5.34 -19.95 -15.96
N VAL A 60 5.60 -19.60 -14.72
CA VAL A 60 4.67 -18.77 -13.92
C VAL A 60 5.10 -17.31 -13.98
N GLU A 61 4.15 -16.42 -14.16
CA GLU A 61 4.29 -15.00 -13.89
C GLU A 61 3.77 -14.74 -12.49
N ALA A 62 4.66 -14.38 -11.57
CA ALA A 62 4.36 -13.94 -10.23
C ALA A 62 4.37 -12.40 -10.19
N ARG A 63 3.39 -11.79 -9.56
CA ARG A 63 3.21 -10.34 -9.52
C ARG A 63 2.94 -9.86 -8.10
N PHE A 64 3.68 -8.83 -7.69
CA PHE A 64 3.36 -8.05 -6.52
C PHE A 64 2.89 -6.66 -6.94
N ALA A 65 1.77 -6.21 -6.39
CA ALA A 65 1.36 -4.82 -6.43
C ALA A 65 1.62 -4.21 -5.04
N VAL A 66 2.63 -3.36 -4.98
CA VAL A 66 3.05 -2.65 -3.76
C VAL A 66 2.30 -1.34 -3.70
N GLU A 67 1.55 -1.12 -2.64
CA GLU A 67 0.73 0.06 -2.45
C GLU A 67 1.60 1.30 -2.24
N ASP A 68 1.08 2.48 -2.59
CA ASP A 68 1.79 3.75 -2.40
C ASP A 68 2.13 3.98 -0.92
N GLY A 69 3.34 4.47 -0.67
CA GLY A 69 3.86 4.61 0.69
C GLY A 69 4.47 3.34 1.28
N TYR A 70 4.62 2.27 0.47
CA TYR A 70 5.23 1.00 0.87
C TYR A 70 6.34 0.58 -0.10
N TYR A 71 7.21 -0.34 0.36
CA TYR A 71 8.23 -0.97 -0.47
C TYR A 71 8.53 -2.39 0.00
N LEU A 72 8.93 -3.25 -0.94
CA LEU A 72 9.40 -4.61 -0.70
C LEU A 72 10.93 -4.66 -0.81
N TYR A 73 11.56 -5.51 0.00
CA TYR A 73 12.97 -5.84 -0.14
C TYR A 73 13.16 -6.92 -1.20
N ARG A 74 14.04 -6.67 -2.18
CA ARG A 74 14.34 -7.60 -3.27
C ARG A 74 14.88 -8.93 -2.76
N ASP A 75 15.83 -8.91 -1.84
CA ASP A 75 16.49 -10.08 -1.27
C ASP A 75 15.59 -10.93 -0.32
N LYS A 76 14.43 -10.38 0.06
CA LYS A 76 13.45 -11.06 0.89
C LYS A 76 12.33 -11.73 0.09
N LEU A 77 12.33 -11.61 -1.23
CA LEU A 77 11.40 -12.36 -2.08
C LEU A 77 11.90 -13.79 -2.25
N LYS A 78 11.05 -14.76 -1.87
CA LYS A 78 11.31 -16.19 -2.06
C LYS A 78 10.06 -16.87 -2.60
N PHE A 79 10.27 -17.88 -3.44
CA PHE A 79 9.19 -18.64 -4.06
C PHE A 79 9.38 -20.12 -3.83
N ALA A 80 8.29 -20.82 -3.61
CA ALA A 80 8.25 -22.27 -3.49
C ALA A 80 7.00 -22.82 -4.16
N VAL A 81 7.07 -24.03 -4.71
CA VAL A 81 5.95 -24.71 -5.37
C VAL A 81 5.73 -26.06 -4.73
N GLU A 82 4.46 -26.45 -4.59
CA GLU A 82 4.01 -27.76 -4.14
C GLU A 82 3.02 -28.34 -5.16
N PRO A 83 2.92 -29.70 -5.29
CA PRO A 83 3.71 -30.72 -4.60
C PRO A 83 5.07 -30.95 -5.25
N THR A 84 5.98 -31.51 -4.49
CA THR A 84 7.22 -32.07 -5.05
C THR A 84 6.90 -33.25 -5.99
N PRO A 85 7.68 -33.47 -7.11
CA PRO A 85 8.95 -32.84 -7.45
C PRO A 85 8.86 -31.52 -8.24
N VAL A 86 7.68 -30.90 -8.38
CA VAL A 86 7.60 -29.60 -9.06
C VAL A 86 8.45 -28.57 -8.29
N ALA A 87 9.29 -27.85 -8.99
CA ALA A 87 10.19 -26.88 -8.39
C ALA A 87 10.25 -25.60 -9.21
N VAL A 88 10.47 -24.48 -8.53
CA VAL A 88 10.87 -23.22 -9.16
C VAL A 88 12.39 -23.20 -9.20
N THR A 89 12.97 -23.01 -10.39
CA THR A 89 14.39 -22.71 -10.50
C THR A 89 14.66 -21.28 -9.99
N VAL A 90 15.93 -20.96 -9.66
CA VAL A 90 16.29 -19.64 -9.12
C VAL A 90 15.74 -18.54 -10.05
N PRO A 91 14.83 -17.70 -9.56
CA PRO A 91 14.23 -16.67 -10.39
C PRO A 91 15.22 -15.54 -10.67
N ASP A 92 15.20 -15.03 -11.90
CA ASP A 92 15.87 -13.77 -12.22
C ASP A 92 14.99 -12.61 -11.75
N LEU A 93 15.30 -12.07 -10.57
CA LEU A 93 14.59 -10.95 -10.00
C LEU A 93 15.00 -9.66 -10.71
N PRO A 94 14.06 -8.82 -11.15
CA PRO A 94 14.39 -7.55 -11.79
C PRO A 94 15.26 -6.68 -10.88
N ALA A 95 16.03 -5.76 -11.44
CA ALA A 95 16.81 -4.80 -10.65
C ALA A 95 15.87 -3.94 -9.80
N GLY A 96 16.20 -3.78 -8.54
CA GLY A 96 15.50 -2.92 -7.61
C GLY A 96 16.10 -1.52 -7.54
N LYS A 97 15.41 -0.60 -6.90
CA LYS A 97 15.95 0.70 -6.56
C LYS A 97 16.79 0.59 -5.29
N VAL A 98 18.05 1.02 -5.37
CA VAL A 98 18.95 1.03 -4.20
C VAL A 98 18.46 2.07 -3.18
N LYS A 99 18.47 1.66 -1.91
CA LYS A 99 18.09 2.47 -0.75
C LYS A 99 19.04 2.18 0.41
N ASP A 100 19.43 3.22 1.14
CA ASP A 100 20.06 3.06 2.44
C ASP A 100 18.96 2.91 3.49
N ASP A 101 18.88 1.70 4.07
CA ASP A 101 17.81 1.31 4.99
C ASP A 101 18.35 1.28 6.42
N PRO A 102 17.64 1.83 7.41
CA PRO A 102 18.11 1.91 8.79
C PRO A 102 18.24 0.55 9.48
N PHE A 103 17.59 -0.51 8.96
CA PHE A 103 17.59 -1.85 9.55
C PHE A 103 18.55 -2.80 8.84
N PHE A 104 18.68 -2.69 7.52
CA PHE A 104 19.40 -3.64 6.66
C PHE A 104 20.56 -3.01 5.88
N GLY A 105 20.83 -1.72 6.08
CA GLY A 105 21.88 -1.02 5.36
C GLY A 105 21.52 -0.80 3.87
N ARG A 106 22.50 -0.95 2.98
CA ARG A 106 22.30 -0.75 1.56
C ARG A 106 21.58 -1.94 0.92
N VAL A 107 20.33 -1.75 0.51
CA VAL A 107 19.45 -2.79 -0.05
C VAL A 107 18.85 -2.36 -1.38
N GLU A 108 18.34 -3.33 -2.14
CA GLU A 108 17.48 -3.06 -3.29
C GLU A 108 16.01 -3.24 -2.89
N THR A 109 15.16 -2.31 -3.33
CA THR A 109 13.74 -2.28 -3.00
C THR A 109 12.87 -2.14 -4.24
N TYR A 110 11.63 -2.62 -4.13
CA TYR A 110 10.60 -2.50 -5.15
C TYR A 110 9.45 -1.65 -4.66
N ARG A 111 8.87 -0.87 -5.58
CA ARG A 111 7.64 -0.10 -5.39
C ARG A 111 6.73 -0.29 -6.59
N GLY A 112 5.44 -0.06 -6.41
CA GLY A 112 4.46 -0.24 -7.46
C GLY A 112 4.38 -1.70 -7.91
N GLU A 113 4.38 -1.94 -9.21
CA GLU A 113 4.25 -3.29 -9.75
C GLU A 113 5.61 -3.95 -9.94
N VAL A 114 5.73 -5.19 -9.46
CA VAL A 114 6.90 -6.07 -9.64
C VAL A 114 6.45 -7.36 -10.30
N VAL A 115 7.02 -7.69 -11.44
CA VAL A 115 6.73 -8.93 -12.17
C VAL A 115 7.97 -9.80 -12.21
N VAL A 116 7.81 -11.07 -11.79
CA VAL A 116 8.88 -12.07 -11.76
C VAL A 116 8.44 -13.27 -12.58
N LYS A 117 9.28 -13.72 -13.50
CA LYS A 117 9.06 -14.97 -14.22
C LYS A 117 9.75 -16.11 -13.48
N LEU A 118 8.98 -17.15 -13.19
CA LEU A 118 9.42 -18.32 -12.43
C LEU A 118 9.40 -19.54 -13.36
N PRO A 119 10.54 -20.03 -13.83
CA PRO A 119 10.59 -21.27 -14.57
C PRO A 119 10.18 -22.46 -13.67
N LEU A 120 9.30 -23.30 -14.17
CA LEU A 120 8.86 -24.54 -13.50
C LEU A 120 9.60 -25.75 -14.07
N ALA A 121 10.06 -26.62 -13.20
CA ALA A 121 10.57 -27.94 -13.54
C ALA A 121 9.57 -29.00 -13.10
N HIS A 122 9.44 -30.06 -13.90
CA HIS A 122 8.66 -31.27 -13.59
C HIS A 122 7.15 -31.07 -13.39
N ALA A 123 6.57 -29.99 -13.91
CA ALA A 123 5.13 -29.77 -13.91
C ALA A 123 4.46 -30.56 -15.04
N ALA A 124 3.37 -31.23 -14.75
CA ALA A 124 2.59 -31.97 -15.74
C ALA A 124 1.31 -31.22 -16.14
N PRO A 125 0.89 -31.28 -17.42
CA PRO A 125 -0.36 -30.69 -17.87
C PRO A 125 -1.56 -31.19 -17.04
N GLY A 126 -2.45 -30.28 -16.65
CA GLY A 126 -3.59 -30.54 -15.78
C GLY A 126 -3.25 -30.67 -14.30
N GLN A 127 -1.99 -30.67 -13.92
CA GLN A 127 -1.58 -30.70 -12.51
C GLN A 127 -1.96 -29.41 -11.79
N SER A 128 -2.55 -29.55 -10.60
CA SER A 128 -2.73 -28.44 -9.68
C SER A 128 -1.46 -28.23 -8.86
N ILE A 129 -0.98 -27.01 -8.82
CA ILE A 129 0.21 -26.60 -8.07
C ILE A 129 -0.15 -25.44 -7.13
N VAL A 130 0.50 -25.38 -5.99
CA VAL A 130 0.42 -24.24 -5.06
C VAL A 130 1.73 -23.46 -5.15
N LEU A 131 1.67 -22.23 -5.61
CA LEU A 131 2.79 -21.31 -5.56
C LEU A 131 2.71 -20.51 -4.27
N ALA A 132 3.72 -20.62 -3.43
CA ALA A 132 3.93 -19.80 -2.25
C ALA A 132 4.97 -18.72 -2.53
N ALA A 133 4.69 -17.49 -2.09
CA ALA A 133 5.59 -16.35 -2.14
C ALA A 133 5.78 -15.79 -0.74
N ASP A 134 7.03 -15.78 -0.26
CA ASP A 134 7.43 -15.07 0.94
C ASP A 134 7.93 -13.69 0.55
N SER A 135 7.46 -12.67 1.24
CA SER A 135 7.85 -11.28 1.01
C SER A 135 8.02 -10.53 2.33
N GLN A 136 8.89 -9.53 2.36
CA GLN A 136 9.04 -8.62 3.47
C GLN A 136 9.21 -7.20 2.94
N GLY A 137 8.57 -6.25 3.62
CA GLY A 137 8.59 -4.84 3.24
C GLY A 137 8.23 -3.94 4.40
N CYS A 138 8.28 -2.64 4.15
CA CYS A 138 8.00 -1.61 5.14
C CYS A 138 7.11 -0.52 4.57
N ALA A 139 6.43 0.19 5.47
CA ALA A 139 5.81 1.47 5.18
C ALA A 139 6.85 2.59 5.25
N ASP A 140 6.70 3.63 4.45
CA ASP A 140 7.58 4.81 4.45
C ASP A 140 7.62 5.54 5.80
N GLN A 141 6.61 5.31 6.65
CA GLN A 141 6.53 5.79 8.03
C GLN A 141 7.52 5.08 8.98
N GLY A 142 8.35 4.16 8.48
CA GLY A 142 9.36 3.44 9.27
C GLY A 142 8.83 2.18 9.96
N VAL A 143 7.64 1.70 9.63
CA VAL A 143 7.09 0.45 10.17
C VAL A 143 7.36 -0.70 9.21
N CYS A 144 8.16 -1.67 9.65
CA CYS A 144 8.46 -2.87 8.87
C CYS A 144 7.59 -4.05 9.30
N TYR A 145 7.12 -4.79 8.29
CA TYR A 145 6.31 -5.97 8.49
C TYR A 145 7.18 -7.22 8.68
N PRO A 146 6.73 -8.22 9.44
CA PRO A 146 7.35 -9.53 9.42
C PRO A 146 7.22 -10.15 8.03
N VAL A 147 7.95 -11.25 7.78
CA VAL A 147 7.79 -12.02 6.55
C VAL A 147 6.33 -12.45 6.38
N ASN A 148 5.74 -12.05 5.25
CA ASN A 148 4.37 -12.40 4.90
C ASN A 148 4.38 -13.47 3.80
N ARG A 149 3.77 -14.62 4.08
CA ARG A 149 3.60 -15.71 3.11
C ARG A 149 2.22 -15.67 2.51
N GLN A 150 2.16 -15.55 1.19
CA GLN A 150 0.94 -15.59 0.39
C GLN A 150 0.98 -16.79 -0.55
N GLN A 151 -0.17 -17.35 -0.92
CA GLN A 151 -0.26 -18.55 -1.75
C GLN A 151 -1.38 -18.44 -2.77
N VAL A 152 -1.14 -19.01 -3.95
CA VAL A 152 -2.14 -19.17 -5.00
C VAL A 152 -2.11 -20.59 -5.53
N THR A 153 -3.27 -21.11 -5.92
CA THR A 153 -3.38 -22.42 -6.59
C THR A 153 -3.56 -22.19 -8.08
N LEU A 154 -2.70 -22.83 -8.87
CA LEU A 154 -2.67 -22.74 -10.33
C LEU A 154 -2.85 -24.13 -10.93
N VAL A 155 -3.47 -24.22 -12.11
CA VAL A 155 -3.57 -25.45 -12.88
C VAL A 155 -2.69 -25.33 -14.11
N VAL A 156 -1.75 -26.27 -14.27
CA VAL A 156 -0.79 -26.28 -15.38
C VAL A 156 -1.54 -26.49 -16.69
N PRO A 157 -1.44 -25.58 -17.67
CA PRO A 157 -2.13 -25.73 -18.95
C PRO A 157 -1.52 -26.87 -19.78
N VAL A 158 -2.27 -27.34 -20.76
CA VAL A 158 -1.73 -28.26 -21.78
C VAL A 158 -0.67 -27.53 -22.58
N ALA A 159 0.39 -28.23 -22.96
CA ALA A 159 1.50 -27.67 -23.75
C ALA A 159 1.00 -26.88 -24.96
N GLY A 160 1.55 -25.68 -25.14
CA GLY A 160 1.16 -24.76 -26.21
C GLY A 160 -0.15 -24.00 -25.95
N LYS A 161 -0.76 -24.16 -24.78
CA LYS A 161 -1.90 -23.34 -24.31
C LYS A 161 -1.42 -22.36 -23.25
N GLY A 162 -1.92 -21.15 -23.30
CA GLY A 162 -1.65 -20.09 -22.34
C GLY A 162 -1.94 -18.70 -22.91
N PRO A 163 -1.83 -17.64 -22.11
CA PRO A 163 -1.70 -17.67 -20.65
C PRO A 163 -3.00 -18.08 -19.93
N GLY A 164 -2.84 -18.66 -18.75
CA GLY A 164 -3.95 -18.95 -17.84
C GLY A 164 -4.50 -17.70 -17.16
N PRO A 165 -5.60 -17.84 -16.39
CA PRO A 165 -6.18 -16.74 -15.64
C PRO A 165 -5.22 -16.25 -14.55
N VAL A 166 -5.30 -14.96 -14.22
CA VAL A 166 -4.65 -14.39 -13.03
C VAL A 166 -5.39 -14.86 -11.79
N VAL A 167 -4.67 -15.40 -10.82
CA VAL A 167 -5.19 -15.82 -9.53
C VAL A 167 -4.58 -14.92 -8.46
N GLU A 168 -5.42 -14.25 -7.69
CA GLU A 168 -5.00 -13.42 -6.57
C GLU A 168 -4.89 -14.26 -5.29
N ALA A 169 -3.88 -13.96 -4.47
CA ALA A 169 -3.78 -14.54 -3.16
C ALA A 169 -4.84 -13.91 -2.25
N HIS A 170 -5.70 -14.75 -1.70
CA HIS A 170 -6.65 -14.29 -0.70
C HIS A 170 -5.99 -14.28 0.68
N PRO A 171 -6.26 -13.27 1.52
CA PRO A 171 -5.80 -13.28 2.90
C PRO A 171 -6.33 -14.54 3.58
N ARG A 172 -5.42 -15.30 4.20
CA ARG A 172 -5.80 -16.51 4.94
C ARG A 172 -6.77 -16.08 6.03
N LYS A 173 -8.05 -16.51 5.93
CA LYS A 173 -9.00 -16.36 7.03
C LYS A 173 -8.39 -17.09 8.23
N LYS A 174 -7.98 -16.34 9.27
CA LYS A 174 -7.61 -16.98 10.54
C LYS A 174 -8.84 -17.73 11.03
N SER A 175 -8.82 -19.06 10.91
CA SER A 175 -9.81 -19.90 11.57
C SER A 175 -9.55 -19.76 13.07
N TRP A 176 -10.49 -19.15 13.78
CA TRP A 176 -10.45 -19.02 15.23
C TRP A 176 -10.94 -20.27 15.96
N PHE A 177 -11.30 -21.30 15.17
CA PHE A 177 -11.81 -22.57 15.71
C PHE A 177 -10.86 -23.69 15.34
N ASN A 178 -10.01 -24.06 16.28
CA ASN A 178 -9.41 -25.38 16.40
C ASN A 178 -9.14 -25.66 17.88
#